data_4caeb798576cc718123311d48c613a07
#
_entry.id   4caeb798576cc718123311d48c613a07
#
_cell.length_a   1.000
_cell.length_b   1.000
_cell.length_c   1.000
_cell.angle_alpha   90.00
_cell.angle_beta   90.00
_cell.angle_gamma   90.00
#
_symmetry.space_group_name_H-M   'P 1'
#
loop_
_entity.id
_entity.type
_entity.pdbx_description
1 polymer ?
#
loop_
_entity_poly.entity_id
_entity_poly.type
_entity_poly.pdbx_seq_one_letter_code
_entity_poly.pdbx_strand_id
1 'polypeptide(L)'
;MDQKTTVTLLELAAKSLLNNEPAAIHALDEIPRDLFVPLFNAAFLGGHKTILRAMVRVWPFRCLHIGSLNTRESYYDILEAMIDGLQILPAQNSSSCKIQQNVGSLHVCCRDLQIDRMSGHKSILQFLDLGCIENLEMDQANLSEVITLLAQVIHLNSLTLCNIPFKTYNRRKFRSFLLCLGRLDHLQELSLSFFCLTDQLHKLLRVVPPQLDSLYLPHCQLSHRDVTVLSQSSQATHLRVLSLSNNHIFSEVYEPFQALLEKVSSTLQHLVINNCMITDSTLSAVIPALSHCTQLHVLSFAFNPITMPVLKSLLQHLTSLMKLKHVIYPVPVHCYEEWIIHDRLDRQKLAEVQAQLEAMLHGAQRNDMKWVSCSE
;
A
#
# COMPACT_ATOMS: atom_id res chain seq x y z
N MET A 1 -5.16 -1.15 -28.33
CA MET A 1 -4.34 -2.12 -29.09
C MET A 1 -4.01 -3.23 -28.10
N ASP A 2 -4.77 -4.32 -28.19
CA ASP A 2 -4.58 -5.51 -27.35
C ASP A 2 -3.23 -6.15 -27.71
N GLN A 3 -2.28 -6.12 -26.78
CA GLN A 3 -1.10 -6.96 -26.86
C GLN A 3 -1.60 -8.42 -26.73
N LYS A 4 -1.79 -9.11 -27.84
CA LYS A 4 -1.87 -10.55 -27.88
C LYS A 4 -0.57 -11.11 -27.32
N THR A 5 -0.56 -11.50 -26.05
CA THR A 5 0.51 -12.29 -25.47
C THR A 5 0.59 -13.59 -26.24
N THR A 6 1.65 -13.75 -27.04
CA THR A 6 1.93 -15.00 -27.75
C THR A 6 2.23 -16.08 -26.74
N VAL A 7 1.33 -17.04 -26.61
CA VAL A 7 1.53 -18.22 -25.73
C VAL A 7 2.74 -18.98 -26.23
N THR A 8 3.72 -19.21 -25.36
CA THR A 8 4.94 -19.94 -25.72
C THR A 8 4.68 -21.42 -25.90
N LEU A 9 5.53 -22.10 -26.67
CA LEU A 9 5.45 -23.57 -26.87
C LEU A 9 5.55 -24.31 -25.51
N LEU A 10 6.33 -23.76 -24.60
CA LEU A 10 6.48 -24.28 -23.23
C LEU A 10 5.20 -24.21 -22.42
N GLU A 11 4.47 -23.09 -22.51
CA GLU A 11 3.16 -22.95 -21.82
C GLU A 11 2.11 -23.89 -22.40
N LEU A 12 2.12 -24.11 -23.72
CA LEU A 12 1.24 -25.08 -24.36
C LEU A 12 1.57 -26.52 -23.93
N ALA A 13 2.85 -26.88 -23.84
CA ALA A 13 3.31 -28.17 -23.38
C ALA A 13 2.92 -28.41 -21.91
N ALA A 14 3.12 -27.40 -21.03
CA ALA A 14 2.71 -27.46 -19.64
C ALA A 14 1.19 -27.66 -19.50
N LYS A 15 0.38 -26.89 -20.22
CA LYS A 15 -1.08 -27.04 -20.25
C LYS A 15 -1.50 -28.42 -20.75
N SER A 16 -0.83 -28.95 -21.80
CA SER A 16 -1.12 -30.30 -22.33
C SER A 16 -0.83 -31.36 -21.28
N LEU A 17 0.28 -31.25 -20.55
CA LEU A 17 0.63 -32.17 -19.47
C LEU A 17 -0.40 -32.14 -18.33
N LEU A 18 -0.87 -30.94 -17.96
CA LEU A 18 -1.84 -30.73 -16.88
C LEU A 18 -3.25 -31.27 -17.23
N ASN A 19 -3.59 -31.46 -18.49
CA ASN A 19 -4.86 -32.09 -18.87
C ASN A 19 -4.99 -33.53 -18.40
N ASN A 20 -3.88 -34.20 -18.05
CA ASN A 20 -3.88 -35.55 -17.47
C ASN A 20 -3.01 -35.55 -16.20
N GLU A 21 -3.53 -34.99 -15.11
CA GLU A 21 -2.82 -34.87 -13.84
C GLU A 21 -2.22 -36.20 -13.33
N PRO A 22 -2.93 -37.37 -13.37
CA PRO A 22 -2.34 -38.61 -12.89
C PRO A 22 -1.07 -38.99 -13.66
N ALA A 23 -1.09 -38.86 -14.98
CA ALA A 23 0.09 -39.15 -15.81
C ALA A 23 1.22 -38.15 -15.57
N ALA A 24 0.87 -36.89 -15.43
CA ALA A 24 1.83 -35.81 -15.09
C ALA A 24 2.51 -36.03 -13.73
N ILE A 25 1.77 -36.50 -12.72
CA ILE A 25 2.32 -36.83 -11.41
C ILE A 25 3.31 -37.97 -11.46
N HIS A 26 3.01 -39.01 -12.23
CA HIS A 26 3.93 -40.14 -12.43
C HIS A 26 5.20 -39.75 -13.19
N ALA A 27 5.13 -38.76 -14.05
CA ALA A 27 6.26 -38.28 -14.84
C ALA A 27 7.13 -37.23 -14.12
N LEU A 28 6.77 -36.77 -12.91
CA LEU A 28 7.47 -35.68 -12.22
C LEU A 28 8.97 -36.00 -12.00
N ASP A 29 9.33 -37.23 -11.72
CA ASP A 29 10.73 -37.65 -11.51
C ASP A 29 11.58 -37.60 -12.78
N GLU A 30 10.93 -37.63 -13.97
CA GLU A 30 11.56 -37.60 -15.29
C GLU A 30 11.63 -36.20 -15.88
N ILE A 31 10.92 -35.22 -15.28
CA ILE A 31 10.87 -33.86 -15.76
C ILE A 31 12.21 -33.14 -15.49
N PRO A 32 12.84 -32.53 -16.50
CA PRO A 32 14.04 -31.72 -16.32
C PRO A 32 13.80 -30.56 -15.33
N ARG A 33 14.78 -30.28 -14.50
CA ARG A 33 14.69 -29.23 -13.45
C ARG A 33 14.23 -27.88 -13.98
N ASP A 34 14.69 -27.50 -15.16
CA ASP A 34 14.37 -26.21 -15.78
C ASP A 34 12.88 -26.10 -16.17
N LEU A 35 12.16 -27.20 -16.28
CA LEU A 35 10.74 -27.24 -16.62
C LEU A 35 9.84 -27.24 -15.38
N PHE A 36 10.38 -27.44 -14.18
CA PHE A 36 9.59 -27.45 -12.95
C PHE A 36 8.91 -26.12 -12.69
N VAL A 37 9.63 -25.00 -12.82
CA VAL A 37 9.06 -23.66 -12.56
C VAL A 37 7.95 -23.31 -13.55
N PRO A 38 8.12 -23.45 -14.88
CA PRO A 38 7.03 -23.24 -15.83
C PRO A 38 5.81 -24.13 -15.59
N LEU A 39 6.03 -25.41 -15.29
CA LEU A 39 4.93 -26.35 -14.99
C LEU A 39 4.21 -25.95 -13.70
N PHE A 40 4.95 -25.59 -12.66
CA PHE A 40 4.38 -25.12 -11.40
C PHE A 40 3.52 -23.86 -11.61
N ASN A 41 4.02 -22.87 -12.35
CA ASN A 41 3.26 -21.66 -12.65
C ASN A 41 1.96 -21.97 -13.41
N ALA A 42 2.02 -22.84 -14.41
CA ALA A 42 0.84 -23.26 -15.16
C ALA A 42 -0.17 -24.00 -14.27
N ALA A 43 0.30 -24.91 -13.40
CA ALA A 43 -0.51 -25.65 -12.44
C ALA A 43 -1.14 -24.72 -11.38
N PHE A 44 -0.39 -23.74 -10.89
CA PHE A 44 -0.86 -22.75 -9.92
C PHE A 44 -1.95 -21.86 -10.51
N LEU A 45 -1.72 -21.29 -11.68
CA LEU A 45 -2.70 -20.47 -12.40
C LEU A 45 -3.95 -21.26 -12.83
N GLY A 46 -3.78 -22.55 -13.14
CA GLY A 46 -4.87 -23.45 -13.52
C GLY A 46 -5.65 -24.04 -12.34
N GLY A 47 -5.21 -23.82 -11.09
CA GLY A 47 -5.88 -24.35 -9.90
C GLY A 47 -5.69 -25.86 -9.68
N HIS A 48 -4.65 -26.47 -10.24
CA HIS A 48 -4.38 -27.91 -10.23
C HIS A 48 -3.78 -28.38 -8.89
N LYS A 49 -4.61 -28.50 -7.84
CA LYS A 49 -4.20 -28.80 -6.45
C LYS A 49 -3.44 -30.12 -6.32
N THR A 50 -3.85 -31.16 -7.04
CA THR A 50 -3.29 -32.49 -6.89
C THR A 50 -1.85 -32.58 -7.38
N ILE A 51 -1.56 -32.03 -8.54
CA ILE A 51 -0.20 -32.00 -9.07
C ILE A 51 0.69 -31.03 -8.28
N LEU A 52 0.17 -29.87 -7.84
CA LEU A 52 0.94 -28.94 -7.00
C LEU A 52 1.38 -29.59 -5.69
N ARG A 53 0.50 -30.34 -5.05
CA ARG A 53 0.82 -31.16 -3.86
C ARG A 53 1.94 -32.17 -4.14
N ALA A 54 1.92 -32.81 -5.30
CA ALA A 54 2.96 -33.76 -5.71
C ALA A 54 4.27 -33.04 -6.06
N MET A 55 4.21 -31.93 -6.80
CA MET A 55 5.39 -31.15 -7.20
C MET A 55 6.18 -30.60 -6.00
N VAL A 56 5.49 -30.12 -4.96
CA VAL A 56 6.14 -29.59 -3.74
C VAL A 56 6.96 -30.68 -3.03
N ARG A 57 6.52 -31.94 -3.09
CA ARG A 57 7.25 -33.10 -2.47
C ARG A 57 8.56 -33.43 -3.16
N VAL A 58 8.60 -33.27 -4.48
CA VAL A 58 9.76 -33.59 -5.32
C VAL A 58 10.45 -32.34 -5.85
N TRP A 59 10.20 -31.17 -5.21
CA TRP A 59 10.72 -29.89 -5.65
C TRP A 59 12.24 -29.91 -5.73
N PRO A 60 12.82 -29.64 -6.92
CA PRO A 60 14.27 -29.86 -7.12
C PRO A 60 15.18 -28.74 -6.62
N PHE A 61 14.59 -27.64 -6.08
CA PHE A 61 15.32 -26.49 -5.60
C PHE A 61 15.17 -26.33 -4.09
N ARG A 62 16.06 -25.54 -3.47
CA ARG A 62 16.01 -25.24 -2.02
C ARG A 62 14.86 -24.30 -1.66
N CYS A 63 14.50 -23.40 -2.58
CA CYS A 63 13.47 -22.41 -2.36
C CYS A 63 12.34 -22.57 -3.39
N LEU A 64 11.12 -22.40 -2.93
CA LEU A 64 9.93 -22.27 -3.75
C LEU A 64 9.44 -20.81 -3.61
N HIS A 65 9.63 -20.02 -4.65
CA HIS A 65 9.19 -18.63 -4.67
C HIS A 65 7.77 -18.56 -5.23
N ILE A 66 6.81 -18.14 -4.40
CA ILE A 66 5.40 -18.01 -4.79
C ILE A 66 5.02 -16.57 -5.17
N GLY A 67 5.99 -15.64 -5.20
CA GLY A 67 5.76 -14.25 -5.57
C GLY A 67 4.92 -13.50 -4.55
N SER A 68 3.69 -13.17 -4.92
CA SER A 68 2.71 -12.51 -4.04
C SER A 68 1.75 -13.52 -3.45
N LEU A 69 1.49 -13.42 -2.16
CA LEU A 69 0.51 -14.20 -1.44
C LEU A 69 -0.59 -13.30 -0.89
N ASN A 70 -1.80 -13.44 -1.44
CA ASN A 70 -2.98 -12.74 -0.97
C ASN A 70 -3.98 -13.73 -0.37
N THR A 71 -4.31 -13.58 0.91
CA THR A 71 -5.23 -14.48 1.62
C THR A 71 -6.71 -14.24 1.28
N ARG A 72 -7.04 -13.19 0.53
CA ARG A 72 -8.42 -12.92 0.05
C ARG A 72 -8.79 -13.70 -1.20
N GLU A 73 -7.80 -14.16 -1.96
CA GLU A 73 -8.05 -14.78 -3.26
C GLU A 73 -8.33 -16.28 -3.16
N SER A 74 -8.96 -16.83 -4.20
CA SER A 74 -9.29 -18.25 -4.39
C SER A 74 -8.11 -19.22 -4.27
N TYR A 75 -6.90 -18.71 -4.12
CA TYR A 75 -5.67 -19.50 -4.03
C TYR A 75 -5.43 -20.13 -2.64
N TYR A 76 -6.26 -19.80 -1.64
CA TYR A 76 -6.12 -20.37 -0.30
C TYR A 76 -6.10 -21.90 -0.30
N ASP A 77 -7.02 -22.50 -1.01
CA ASP A 77 -7.11 -23.96 -1.15
C ASP A 77 -5.89 -24.59 -1.86
N ILE A 78 -5.28 -23.82 -2.78
CA ILE A 78 -4.06 -24.26 -3.47
C ILE A 78 -2.89 -24.27 -2.51
N LEU A 79 -2.76 -23.22 -1.70
CA LEU A 79 -1.74 -23.12 -0.67
C LEU A 79 -1.90 -24.19 0.40
N GLU A 80 -3.14 -24.48 0.81
CA GLU A 80 -3.43 -25.58 1.73
C GLU A 80 -2.99 -26.93 1.15
N ALA A 81 -3.28 -27.20 -0.13
CA ALA A 81 -2.82 -28.40 -0.81
C ALA A 81 -1.29 -28.49 -0.89
N MET A 82 -0.60 -27.37 -1.11
CA MET A 82 0.87 -27.32 -1.08
C MET A 82 1.43 -27.59 0.31
N ILE A 83 0.84 -26.99 1.35
CA ILE A 83 1.21 -27.22 2.77
C ILE A 83 1.02 -28.69 3.15
N ASP A 84 -0.10 -29.29 2.76
CA ASP A 84 -0.33 -30.72 2.93
C ASP A 84 0.77 -31.57 2.25
N GLY A 85 1.23 -31.13 1.07
CA GLY A 85 2.37 -31.75 0.39
C GLY A 85 3.66 -31.73 1.23
N LEU A 86 3.91 -30.61 1.90
CA LEU A 86 5.09 -30.41 2.76
C LEU A 86 5.01 -31.19 4.08
N GLN A 87 3.83 -31.31 4.68
CA GLN A 87 3.62 -32.00 5.97
C GLN A 87 3.79 -33.53 5.88
N ILE A 88 3.59 -34.12 4.72
CA ILE A 88 3.67 -35.58 4.51
C ILE A 88 5.12 -36.03 4.25
N LEU A 89 6.10 -35.14 4.17
CA LEU A 89 7.51 -35.55 4.16
C LEU A 89 7.80 -36.26 5.49
N PRO A 90 8.13 -37.59 5.49
CA PRO A 90 8.38 -38.29 6.72
C PRO A 90 9.56 -37.65 7.42
N ALA A 91 9.39 -37.34 8.70
CA ALA A 91 10.50 -37.12 9.60
C ALA A 91 11.32 -38.44 9.53
N GLN A 92 12.32 -38.50 8.66
CA GLN A 92 13.22 -39.63 8.61
C GLN A 92 13.88 -39.75 9.97
N ASN A 93 13.62 -40.88 10.60
CA ASN A 93 14.17 -41.32 11.87
C ASN A 93 15.58 -40.82 12.07
N SER A 94 15.75 -39.81 12.89
CA SER A 94 17.06 -39.39 13.38
C SER A 94 17.19 -39.64 14.87
N SER A 95 17.33 -40.92 15.21
CA SER A 95 18.13 -41.29 16.38
C SER A 95 19.59 -41.16 15.99
N SER A 96 20.23 -40.10 16.41
CA SER A 96 21.66 -39.77 16.28
C SER A 96 21.98 -38.72 15.21
N CYS A 97 21.84 -37.46 15.52
CA CYS A 97 22.88 -36.42 15.36
C CYS A 97 22.29 -35.03 15.68
N LYS A 98 22.75 -34.46 16.77
CA LYS A 98 22.35 -33.10 17.22
C LYS A 98 23.09 -31.96 16.48
N ILE A 99 23.56 -32.18 15.27
CA ILE A 99 24.28 -31.15 14.50
C ILE A 99 23.91 -31.29 13.02
N GLN A 100 22.62 -30.99 12.64
CA GLN A 100 22.28 -30.75 11.26
C GLN A 100 20.88 -30.15 11.17
N GLN A 101 20.69 -29.00 11.79
CA GLN A 101 19.44 -28.23 11.69
C GLN A 101 19.49 -27.22 10.54
N ASN A 102 20.02 -27.45 9.38
CA ASN A 102 19.90 -26.51 8.26
C ASN A 102 20.28 -27.05 6.87
N VAL A 103 20.23 -28.36 6.64
CA VAL A 103 20.49 -28.86 5.28
C VAL A 103 19.32 -29.74 4.84
N GLY A 104 18.34 -29.17 4.14
CA GLY A 104 17.40 -29.95 3.38
C GLY A 104 15.90 -29.67 3.50
N SER A 105 15.44 -28.68 4.29
CA SER A 105 14.03 -28.32 4.27
C SER A 105 13.75 -27.35 3.11
N LEU A 106 12.70 -27.60 2.34
CA LEU A 106 12.20 -26.68 1.33
C LEU A 106 11.75 -25.39 2.00
N HIS A 107 12.30 -24.25 1.55
CA HIS A 107 11.87 -22.93 1.98
C HIS A 107 10.81 -22.42 1.01
N VAL A 108 9.61 -22.08 1.52
CA VAL A 108 8.59 -21.39 0.76
C VAL A 108 8.74 -19.89 1.01
N CYS A 109 9.06 -19.15 -0.03
CA CYS A 109 9.32 -17.71 0.03
C CYS A 109 8.24 -16.94 -0.70
N CYS A 110 7.75 -15.84 -0.10
CA CYS A 110 6.97 -14.83 -0.81
C CYS A 110 7.62 -13.46 -0.59
N ARG A 111 7.54 -12.61 -1.60
CA ARG A 111 8.02 -11.23 -1.52
C ARG A 111 6.93 -10.31 -0.98
N ASP A 112 5.72 -10.50 -1.48
CA ASP A 112 4.56 -9.67 -1.16
C ASP A 112 3.57 -10.53 -0.37
N LEU A 113 3.31 -10.18 0.88
CA LEU A 113 2.38 -10.88 1.76
C LEU A 113 1.22 -9.96 2.14
N GLN A 114 0.02 -10.32 1.72
CA GLN A 114 -1.22 -9.64 2.08
C GLN A 114 -2.10 -10.56 2.94
N ILE A 115 -2.40 -10.12 4.14
CA ILE A 115 -3.20 -10.87 5.13
C ILE A 115 -4.48 -10.11 5.44
N ASP A 116 -5.62 -10.74 5.14
CA ASP A 116 -6.93 -10.31 5.60
C ASP A 116 -7.37 -11.22 6.74
N ARG A 117 -7.52 -10.69 7.96
CA ARG A 117 -7.91 -11.44 9.17
C ARG A 117 -6.96 -12.59 9.55
N MET A 118 -6.03 -12.32 10.43
CA MET A 118 -5.03 -13.30 10.92
C MET A 118 -5.59 -14.64 11.46
N SER A 119 -6.86 -14.68 11.90
CA SER A 119 -7.41 -15.81 12.64
C SER A 119 -7.45 -17.14 11.89
N GLY A 120 -7.42 -17.14 10.57
CA GLY A 120 -7.44 -18.35 9.73
C GLY A 120 -6.07 -18.77 9.16
N HIS A 121 -5.03 -17.94 9.25
CA HIS A 121 -3.83 -18.08 8.43
C HIS A 121 -2.55 -18.45 9.20
N LYS A 122 -2.62 -18.71 10.50
CA LYS A 122 -1.47 -19.05 11.34
C LYS A 122 -0.72 -20.30 10.87
N SER A 123 -1.43 -21.28 10.33
CA SER A 123 -0.85 -22.52 9.80
C SER A 123 0.02 -22.26 8.57
N ILE A 124 -0.39 -21.34 7.69
CA ILE A 124 0.36 -21.00 6.46
C ILE A 124 1.65 -20.27 6.81
N LEU A 125 1.59 -19.32 7.75
CA LEU A 125 2.76 -18.51 8.14
C LEU A 125 3.90 -19.35 8.72
N GLN A 126 3.60 -20.53 9.28
CA GLN A 126 4.64 -21.44 9.83
C GLN A 126 5.52 -22.07 8.74
N PHE A 127 5.05 -22.12 7.50
CA PHE A 127 5.78 -22.71 6.36
C PHE A 127 6.49 -21.66 5.51
N LEU A 128 6.18 -20.36 5.73
CA LEU A 128 6.83 -19.28 5.00
C LEU A 128 8.16 -18.88 5.66
N ASP A 129 9.15 -18.66 4.82
CA ASP A 129 10.35 -17.93 5.23
C ASP A 129 10.02 -16.42 5.30
N LEU A 130 9.71 -15.96 6.51
CA LEU A 130 9.32 -14.58 6.77
C LEU A 130 10.47 -13.59 6.53
N GLY A 131 11.72 -14.06 6.46
CA GLY A 131 12.86 -13.22 6.12
C GLY A 131 12.90 -12.74 4.68
N CYS A 132 12.14 -13.39 3.77
CA CYS A 132 12.06 -13.02 2.35
C CYS A 132 10.97 -12.00 2.04
N ILE A 133 10.19 -11.56 3.04
CA ILE A 133 9.08 -10.64 2.83
C ILE A 133 9.62 -9.21 2.71
N GLU A 134 9.34 -8.58 1.58
CA GLU A 134 9.65 -7.17 1.30
C GLU A 134 8.46 -6.24 1.48
N ASN A 135 7.25 -6.73 1.16
CA ASN A 135 6.02 -5.96 1.25
C ASN A 135 5.00 -6.72 2.10
N LEU A 136 4.55 -6.09 3.18
CA LEU A 136 3.57 -6.66 4.10
C LEU A 136 2.34 -5.76 4.19
N GLU A 137 1.18 -6.31 3.84
CA GLU A 137 -0.11 -5.68 4.06
C GLU A 137 -0.95 -6.53 5.04
N MET A 138 -1.49 -5.89 6.07
CA MET A 138 -2.38 -6.54 7.03
C MET A 138 -3.65 -5.72 7.22
N ASP A 139 -4.79 -6.38 7.08
CA ASP A 139 -6.10 -5.80 7.35
C ASP A 139 -6.82 -6.55 8.47
N GLN A 140 -7.54 -5.82 9.33
CA GLN A 140 -8.36 -6.39 10.42
C GLN A 140 -7.61 -7.34 11.38
N ALA A 141 -6.29 -7.18 11.54
CA ALA A 141 -5.51 -7.90 12.53
C ALA A 141 -5.51 -7.17 13.89
N ASN A 142 -5.24 -7.89 14.97
CA ASN A 142 -5.00 -7.20 16.23
C ASN A 142 -3.52 -6.81 16.40
N LEU A 143 -3.26 -5.75 17.16
CA LEU A 143 -1.91 -5.22 17.32
C LEU A 143 -0.90 -6.25 17.87
N SER A 144 -1.34 -7.24 18.64
CA SER A 144 -0.46 -8.28 19.15
C SER A 144 0.00 -9.24 18.05
N GLU A 145 -0.86 -9.55 17.09
CA GLU A 145 -0.54 -10.36 15.93
C GLU A 145 0.42 -9.62 15.00
N VAL A 146 0.17 -8.32 14.77
CA VAL A 146 1.09 -7.44 14.01
C VAL A 146 2.48 -7.45 14.65
N ILE A 147 2.59 -7.24 15.96
CA ILE A 147 3.87 -7.25 16.69
C ILE A 147 4.57 -8.61 16.55
N THR A 148 3.83 -9.72 16.67
CA THR A 148 4.40 -11.06 16.56
C THR A 148 4.97 -11.32 15.18
N LEU A 149 4.30 -10.87 14.12
CA LEU A 149 4.76 -11.01 12.75
C LEU A 149 5.96 -10.08 12.46
N LEU A 150 5.86 -8.80 12.81
CA LEU A 150 6.94 -7.82 12.64
C LEU A 150 8.22 -8.17 13.41
N ALA A 151 8.10 -8.95 14.49
CA ALA A 151 9.30 -9.44 15.20
C ALA A 151 10.13 -10.42 14.38
N GLN A 152 9.55 -11.06 13.36
CA GLN A 152 10.15 -12.09 12.53
C GLN A 152 10.52 -11.58 11.12
N VAL A 153 9.85 -10.51 10.65
CA VAL A 153 10.11 -9.89 9.33
C VAL A 153 11.10 -8.74 9.53
N ILE A 154 12.24 -8.78 8.84
CA ILE A 154 13.33 -7.81 9.06
C ILE A 154 13.69 -6.99 7.81
N HIS A 155 13.29 -7.41 6.63
CA HIS A 155 13.67 -6.80 5.35
C HIS A 155 12.52 -6.09 4.63
N LEU A 156 11.59 -5.49 5.39
CA LEU A 156 10.47 -4.78 4.80
C LEU A 156 10.89 -3.48 4.11
N ASN A 157 10.44 -3.33 2.87
CA ASN A 157 10.45 -2.08 2.11
C ASN A 157 9.12 -1.33 2.25
N SER A 158 8.00 -2.06 2.29
CA SER A 158 6.65 -1.48 2.45
C SER A 158 5.86 -2.19 3.55
N LEU A 159 5.24 -1.40 4.43
CA LEU A 159 4.34 -1.87 5.49
C LEU A 159 3.01 -1.13 5.41
N THR A 160 1.94 -1.88 5.16
CA THR A 160 0.56 -1.37 5.17
C THR A 160 -0.26 -2.06 6.25
N LEU A 161 -0.79 -1.27 7.18
CA LEU A 161 -1.66 -1.74 8.26
C LEU A 161 -2.99 -1.01 8.20
N CYS A 162 -4.06 -1.76 7.88
CA CYS A 162 -5.41 -1.22 7.76
C CYS A 162 -6.34 -1.81 8.82
N ASN A 163 -7.26 -0.98 9.33
CA ASN A 163 -8.31 -1.43 10.25
C ASN A 163 -7.78 -2.23 11.45
N ILE A 164 -6.60 -1.86 11.95
CA ILE A 164 -6.05 -2.45 13.16
C ILE A 164 -6.69 -1.76 14.36
N PRO A 165 -7.53 -2.45 15.16
CA PRO A 165 -8.23 -1.83 16.27
C PRO A 165 -7.23 -1.44 17.36
N PHE A 166 -6.71 -0.23 17.23
CA PHE A 166 -5.76 0.35 18.16
C PHE A 166 -6.47 1.33 19.09
N LYS A 167 -6.70 0.89 20.33
CA LYS A 167 -7.12 1.80 21.39
C LYS A 167 -5.88 2.41 22.03
N THR A 168 -5.76 3.72 21.98
CA THR A 168 -4.66 4.55 22.55
C THR A 168 -4.26 4.19 23.98
N TYR A 169 -5.14 3.52 24.72
CA TYR A 169 -4.93 3.16 26.12
C TYR A 169 -3.93 2.03 26.36
N ASN A 170 -3.55 1.26 25.33
CA ASN A 170 -2.56 0.19 25.53
C ASN A 170 -1.13 0.68 25.19
N ARG A 171 -0.60 1.54 26.05
CA ARG A 171 0.76 2.11 25.93
C ARG A 171 1.84 1.04 25.76
N ARG A 172 1.67 -0.14 26.38
CA ARG A 172 2.67 -1.22 26.30
C ARG A 172 2.73 -1.81 24.89
N LYS A 173 1.56 -2.14 24.30
CA LYS A 173 1.50 -2.69 22.94
C LYS A 173 2.00 -1.69 21.90
N PHE A 174 1.62 -0.40 22.03
CA PHE A 174 2.13 0.64 21.14
C PHE A 174 3.65 0.79 21.23
N ARG A 175 4.22 0.76 22.44
CA ARG A 175 5.67 0.77 22.62
C ARG A 175 6.33 -0.45 21.98
N SER A 176 5.77 -1.65 22.14
CA SER A 176 6.29 -2.86 21.49
C SER A 176 6.21 -2.77 19.96
N PHE A 177 5.12 -2.22 19.42
CA PHE A 177 4.98 -1.96 17.99
C PHE A 177 6.07 -1.00 17.48
N LEU A 178 6.30 0.11 18.19
CA LEU A 178 7.36 1.06 17.84
C LEU A 178 8.76 0.43 17.89
N LEU A 179 9.01 -0.48 18.83
CA LEU A 179 10.29 -1.22 18.90
C LEU A 179 10.47 -2.15 17.70
N CYS A 180 9.39 -2.78 17.21
CA CYS A 180 9.44 -3.59 15.99
C CYS A 180 9.69 -2.72 14.76
N LEU A 181 8.98 -1.59 14.63
CA LEU A 181 9.18 -0.64 13.53
C LEU A 181 10.61 -0.09 13.48
N GLY A 182 11.20 0.22 14.63
CA GLY A 182 12.57 0.74 14.72
C GLY A 182 13.67 -0.26 14.31
N ARG A 183 13.32 -1.50 13.95
CA ARG A 183 14.23 -2.51 13.41
C ARG A 183 14.17 -2.59 11.87
N LEU A 184 13.23 -1.90 11.25
CA LEU A 184 12.98 -1.94 9.81
C LEU A 184 13.78 -0.83 9.10
N ASP A 185 15.10 -0.98 9.07
CA ASP A 185 16.03 0.05 8.57
C ASP A 185 15.88 0.34 7.06
N HIS A 186 15.24 -0.57 6.31
CA HIS A 186 15.04 -0.45 4.87
C HIS A 186 13.64 0.04 4.49
N LEU A 187 12.79 0.36 5.47
CA LEU A 187 11.41 0.76 5.21
C LEU A 187 11.37 2.07 4.41
N GLN A 188 10.77 2.01 3.23
CA GLN A 188 10.58 3.13 2.31
C GLN A 188 9.14 3.63 2.30
N GLU A 189 8.19 2.73 2.56
CA GLU A 189 6.77 3.05 2.56
C GLU A 189 6.09 2.59 3.85
N LEU A 190 5.36 3.51 4.48
CA LEU A 190 4.56 3.23 5.67
C LEU A 190 3.13 3.74 5.48
N SER A 191 2.18 2.83 5.55
CA SER A 191 0.75 3.13 5.52
C SER A 191 0.07 2.62 6.79
N LEU A 192 -0.49 3.54 7.57
CA LEU A 192 -1.28 3.23 8.77
C LEU A 192 -2.67 3.84 8.60
N SER A 193 -3.70 3.01 8.61
CA SER A 193 -5.08 3.45 8.47
C SER A 193 -5.89 3.11 9.72
N PHE A 194 -6.71 4.07 10.20
CA PHE A 194 -7.51 3.95 11.42
C PHE A 194 -6.70 3.76 12.72
N PHE A 195 -5.46 4.25 12.73
CA PHE A 195 -4.65 4.35 13.94
C PHE A 195 -4.95 5.66 14.68
N CYS A 196 -5.22 5.61 15.98
CA CYS A 196 -5.34 6.83 16.77
C CYS A 196 -3.93 7.34 17.14
N LEU A 197 -3.43 8.30 16.37
CA LEU A 197 -2.10 8.89 16.55
C LEU A 197 -2.14 10.31 17.14
N THR A 198 -3.29 10.77 17.64
CA THR A 198 -3.43 12.11 18.22
C THR A 198 -2.31 12.41 19.22
N ASP A 199 -1.49 13.43 18.93
CA ASP A 199 -0.31 13.85 19.70
C ASP A 199 0.74 12.73 19.93
N GLN A 200 0.72 11.65 19.09
CA GLN A 200 1.66 10.54 19.20
C GLN A 200 2.58 10.38 17.98
N LEU A 201 2.35 11.15 16.91
CA LEU A 201 3.12 11.02 15.66
C LEU A 201 4.63 11.21 15.90
N HIS A 202 5.02 12.06 16.85
CA HIS A 202 6.42 12.25 17.23
C HIS A 202 7.13 10.95 17.69
N LYS A 203 6.40 9.99 18.27
CA LYS A 203 6.97 8.70 18.67
C LYS A 203 7.19 7.79 17.48
N LEU A 204 6.27 7.82 16.51
CA LEU A 204 6.37 7.08 15.27
C LEU A 204 7.57 7.58 14.45
N LEU A 205 7.66 8.89 14.21
CA LEU A 205 8.71 9.50 13.40
C LEU A 205 10.11 9.34 13.99
N ARG A 206 10.24 9.11 15.30
CA ARG A 206 11.53 8.84 15.94
C ARG A 206 12.10 7.46 15.62
N VAL A 207 11.26 6.50 15.28
CA VAL A 207 11.68 5.11 15.08
C VAL A 207 11.71 4.67 13.62
N VAL A 208 10.91 5.31 12.75
CA VAL A 208 10.94 5.01 11.32
C VAL A 208 12.17 5.64 10.66
N PRO A 209 12.72 5.01 9.59
CA PRO A 209 13.91 5.52 8.91
C PRO A 209 13.75 6.97 8.43
N PRO A 210 14.80 7.80 8.52
CA PRO A 210 14.75 9.18 8.06
C PRO A 210 14.55 9.32 6.55
N GLN A 211 14.94 8.31 5.77
CA GLN A 211 14.84 8.26 4.31
C GLN A 211 13.48 7.69 3.82
N LEU A 212 12.44 7.69 4.65
CA LEU A 212 11.10 7.23 4.25
C LEU A 212 10.61 8.05 3.04
N ASP A 213 10.26 7.36 1.96
CA ASP A 213 9.77 7.97 0.71
C ASP A 213 8.27 8.25 0.73
N SER A 214 7.49 7.35 1.33
CA SER A 214 6.04 7.39 1.28
C SER A 214 5.41 7.21 2.66
N LEU A 215 4.54 8.16 3.04
CA LEU A 215 3.83 8.13 4.32
C LEU A 215 2.33 8.33 4.09
N TYR A 216 1.54 7.33 4.48
CA TYR A 216 0.08 7.37 4.41
C TYR A 216 -0.51 7.20 5.80
N LEU A 217 -1.24 8.21 6.26
CA LEU A 217 -1.87 8.26 7.59
C LEU A 217 -3.37 8.62 7.50
N PRO A 218 -4.17 7.94 6.66
CA PRO A 218 -5.59 8.26 6.57
C PRO A 218 -6.35 7.80 7.83
N HIS A 219 -7.33 8.57 8.26
CA HIS A 219 -8.16 8.27 9.44
C HIS A 219 -7.37 8.06 10.75
N CYS A 220 -6.23 8.74 10.91
CA CYS A 220 -5.36 8.57 12.08
C CYS A 220 -5.65 9.53 13.23
N GLN A 221 -6.71 10.35 13.13
CA GLN A 221 -7.08 11.35 14.13
C GLN A 221 -5.92 12.29 14.50
N LEU A 222 -5.15 12.68 13.49
CA LEU A 222 -4.02 13.60 13.67
C LEU A 222 -4.50 14.97 14.18
N SER A 223 -3.68 15.60 15.01
CA SER A 223 -3.86 16.99 15.46
C SER A 223 -2.99 17.94 14.64
N HIS A 224 -3.25 19.24 14.76
CA HIS A 224 -2.36 20.29 14.20
C HIS A 224 -0.93 20.19 14.76
N ARG A 225 -0.77 19.71 16.00
CA ARG A 225 0.55 19.47 16.61
C ARG A 225 1.29 18.34 15.91
N ASP A 226 0.60 17.29 15.48
CA ASP A 226 1.22 16.20 14.73
C ASP A 226 1.73 16.69 13.37
N VAL A 227 1.01 17.60 12.70
CA VAL A 227 1.48 18.24 11.46
C VAL A 227 2.73 19.10 11.71
N THR A 228 2.76 19.84 12.82
CA THR A 228 3.96 20.61 13.23
C THR A 228 5.15 19.66 13.45
N VAL A 229 4.94 18.55 14.14
CA VAL A 229 5.99 17.55 14.37
C VAL A 229 6.48 16.95 13.05
N LEU A 230 5.57 16.66 12.11
CA LEU A 230 5.93 16.15 10.80
C LEU A 230 6.78 17.16 10.02
N SER A 231 6.41 18.46 10.01
CA SER A 231 7.18 19.50 9.32
C SER A 231 8.60 19.67 9.86
N GLN A 232 8.82 19.35 11.13
CA GLN A 232 10.13 19.42 11.80
C GLN A 232 10.93 18.10 11.72
N SER A 233 10.33 17.04 11.20
CA SER A 233 10.96 15.72 11.14
C SER A 233 12.02 15.63 10.03
N SER A 234 12.97 14.70 10.19
CA SER A 234 13.95 14.37 9.15
C SER A 234 13.28 13.74 7.93
N GLN A 235 12.20 12.99 8.12
CA GLN A 235 11.45 12.34 7.04
C GLN A 235 10.90 13.35 6.04
N ALA A 236 10.43 14.52 6.52
CA ALA A 236 9.83 15.54 5.67
C ALA A 236 10.74 16.01 4.52
N THR A 237 12.07 15.90 4.66
CA THR A 237 13.02 16.27 3.60
C THR A 237 13.21 15.22 2.52
N HIS A 238 12.63 14.02 2.70
CA HIS A 238 12.77 12.89 1.78
C HIS A 238 11.42 12.45 1.20
N LEU A 239 10.30 12.82 1.84
CA LEU A 239 8.97 12.40 1.41
C LEU A 239 8.68 12.81 -0.03
N ARG A 240 8.30 11.80 -0.82
CA ARG A 240 7.78 11.94 -2.18
C ARG A 240 6.27 11.77 -2.24
N VAL A 241 5.73 10.94 -1.35
CA VAL A 241 4.29 10.72 -1.25
C VAL A 241 3.84 10.98 0.17
N LEU A 242 2.82 11.83 0.31
CA LEU A 242 2.19 12.15 1.60
C LEU A 242 0.68 12.09 1.48
N SER A 243 0.03 11.25 2.28
CA SER A 243 -1.42 11.22 2.43
C SER A 243 -1.81 11.42 3.89
N LEU A 244 -2.61 12.47 4.13
CA LEU A 244 -3.17 12.81 5.44
C LEU A 244 -4.71 12.80 5.41
N SER A 245 -5.32 12.14 4.44
CA SER A 245 -6.76 12.17 4.21
C SER A 245 -7.57 11.75 5.43
N ASN A 246 -8.76 12.32 5.56
CA ASN A 246 -9.70 12.03 6.64
C ASN A 246 -9.14 12.32 8.05
N ASN A 247 -8.29 13.35 8.15
CA ASN A 247 -7.89 13.94 9.42
C ASN A 247 -8.33 15.41 9.43
N HIS A 248 -9.17 15.79 10.36
CA HIS A 248 -9.74 17.14 10.43
C HIS A 248 -8.76 18.13 11.08
N ILE A 249 -7.64 18.39 10.42
CA ILE A 249 -6.47 19.09 10.98
C ILE A 249 -6.27 20.52 10.47
N PHE A 250 -7.02 20.97 9.46
CA PHE A 250 -6.77 22.26 8.80
C PHE A 250 -7.93 23.27 8.92
N SER A 251 -8.83 23.07 9.88
CA SER A 251 -10.03 23.93 10.02
C SER A 251 -9.73 25.32 10.60
N GLU A 252 -8.73 25.44 11.48
CA GLU A 252 -8.52 26.66 12.25
C GLU A 252 -7.10 27.25 12.12
N VAL A 253 -6.10 26.38 11.93
CA VAL A 253 -4.68 26.75 11.97
C VAL A 253 -3.99 26.25 10.69
N TYR A 254 -3.47 27.15 9.88
CA TYR A 254 -2.82 26.82 8.61
C TYR A 254 -1.30 26.80 8.68
N GLU A 255 -0.68 27.47 9.66
CA GLU A 255 0.77 27.62 9.76
C GLU A 255 1.52 26.28 9.81
N PRO A 256 1.06 25.25 10.54
CA PRO A 256 1.71 23.93 10.49
C PRO A 256 1.70 23.30 9.12
N PHE A 257 0.61 23.50 8.37
CA PHE A 257 0.48 22.97 6.99
C PHE A 257 1.37 23.74 6.02
N GLN A 258 1.42 25.07 6.14
CA GLN A 258 2.33 25.89 5.36
C GLN A 258 3.79 25.47 5.59
N ALA A 259 4.22 25.36 6.86
CA ALA A 259 5.57 24.94 7.22
C ALA A 259 5.89 23.52 6.68
N LEU A 260 4.91 22.62 6.68
CA LEU A 260 5.06 21.29 6.10
C LEU A 260 5.29 21.36 4.59
N LEU A 261 4.46 22.12 3.85
CA LEU A 261 4.60 22.30 2.39
C LEU A 261 5.94 22.91 2.02
N GLU A 262 6.40 23.92 2.75
CA GLU A 262 7.72 24.53 2.56
C GLU A 262 8.84 23.48 2.73
N LYS A 263 8.71 22.62 3.74
CA LYS A 263 9.71 21.59 4.05
C LYS A 263 9.79 20.50 2.99
N VAL A 264 8.65 20.03 2.46
CA VAL A 264 8.57 18.96 1.46
C VAL A 264 8.66 19.48 0.01
N SER A 265 8.72 20.78 -0.23
CA SER A 265 8.57 21.43 -1.53
C SER A 265 9.53 20.92 -2.61
N SER A 266 10.75 20.52 -2.23
CA SER A 266 11.78 20.02 -3.16
C SER A 266 11.64 18.54 -3.54
N THR A 267 10.88 17.75 -2.80
CA THR A 267 10.82 16.31 -2.96
C THR A 267 9.41 15.76 -3.26
N LEU A 268 8.38 16.46 -2.78
CA LEU A 268 7.00 15.96 -2.82
C LEU A 268 6.48 15.82 -4.24
N GLN A 269 6.05 14.61 -4.59
CA GLN A 269 5.48 14.26 -5.89
C GLN A 269 3.96 14.03 -5.81
N HIS A 270 3.48 13.44 -4.72
CA HIS A 270 2.06 13.17 -4.52
C HIS A 270 1.61 13.71 -3.17
N LEU A 271 0.61 14.58 -3.18
CA LEU A 271 -0.05 15.10 -1.97
C LEU A 271 -1.53 14.73 -1.99
N VAL A 272 -1.97 14.03 -0.95
CA VAL A 272 -3.37 13.61 -0.80
C VAL A 272 -3.90 14.07 0.56
N ILE A 273 -4.81 15.05 0.53
CA ILE A 273 -5.39 15.72 1.70
C ILE A 273 -6.91 15.83 1.58
N ASN A 274 -7.53 14.71 1.18
CA ASN A 274 -8.98 14.63 1.03
C ASN A 274 -9.67 14.67 2.38
N ASN A 275 -10.80 15.37 2.48
CA ASN A 275 -11.62 15.43 3.69
C ASN A 275 -10.81 15.81 4.95
N CYS A 276 -10.01 16.87 4.85
CA CYS A 276 -9.16 17.36 5.94
C CYS A 276 -9.67 18.66 6.58
N MET A 277 -10.91 19.07 6.24
CA MET A 277 -11.52 20.34 6.68
C MET A 277 -10.73 21.58 6.24
N ILE A 278 -10.11 21.51 5.05
CA ILE A 278 -9.45 22.67 4.44
C ILE A 278 -10.53 23.67 4.03
N THR A 279 -10.46 24.88 4.56
CA THR A 279 -11.37 25.98 4.23
C THR A 279 -10.74 26.92 3.21
N ASP A 280 -11.54 27.86 2.68
CA ASP A 280 -11.05 28.90 1.76
C ASP A 280 -9.89 29.71 2.37
N SER A 281 -9.98 30.04 3.66
CA SER A 281 -8.93 30.80 4.36
C SER A 281 -7.63 29.98 4.44
N THR A 282 -7.72 28.71 4.83
CA THR A 282 -6.57 27.81 4.90
C THR A 282 -5.93 27.62 3.53
N LEU A 283 -6.74 27.30 2.50
CA LEU A 283 -6.22 27.07 1.16
C LEU A 283 -5.57 28.30 0.58
N SER A 284 -6.20 29.48 0.72
CA SER A 284 -5.63 30.76 0.25
C SER A 284 -4.29 31.10 0.91
N ALA A 285 -4.15 30.82 2.20
CA ALA A 285 -2.92 31.07 2.94
C ALA A 285 -1.76 30.16 2.49
N VAL A 286 -2.05 28.90 2.07
CA VAL A 286 -1.01 27.93 1.70
C VAL A 286 -0.69 27.88 0.20
N ILE A 287 -1.47 28.56 -0.66
CA ILE A 287 -1.19 28.64 -2.10
C ILE A 287 0.26 29.02 -2.41
N PRO A 288 0.86 30.03 -1.78
CA PRO A 288 2.26 30.38 -2.06
C PRO A 288 3.23 29.23 -1.79
N ALA A 289 3.10 28.54 -0.65
CA ALA A 289 3.95 27.41 -0.31
C ALA A 289 3.73 26.22 -1.28
N LEU A 290 2.48 25.96 -1.64
CA LEU A 290 2.13 24.92 -2.60
C LEU A 290 2.71 25.19 -4.00
N SER A 291 2.77 26.46 -4.41
CA SER A 291 3.38 26.88 -5.68
C SER A 291 4.89 26.60 -5.77
N HIS A 292 5.55 26.42 -4.64
CA HIS A 292 6.96 26.01 -4.59
C HIS A 292 7.18 24.50 -4.69
N CYS A 293 6.13 23.70 -4.65
CA CYS A 293 6.22 22.21 -4.78
C CYS A 293 6.44 21.81 -6.24
N THR A 294 7.60 22.15 -6.81
CA THR A 294 7.91 21.99 -8.25
C THR A 294 8.01 20.55 -8.72
N GLN A 295 8.14 19.60 -7.79
CA GLN A 295 8.19 18.17 -8.09
C GLN A 295 6.79 17.52 -8.08
N LEU A 296 5.74 18.25 -7.75
CA LEU A 296 4.39 17.71 -7.59
C LEU A 296 3.82 17.21 -8.94
N HIS A 297 3.35 15.97 -8.96
CA HIS A 297 2.71 15.30 -10.09
C HIS A 297 1.20 15.13 -9.87
N VAL A 298 0.83 14.84 -8.62
CA VAL A 298 -0.55 14.58 -8.22
C VAL A 298 -0.89 15.40 -6.98
N LEU A 299 -1.99 16.14 -7.05
CA LEU A 299 -2.61 16.83 -5.92
C LEU A 299 -4.06 16.36 -5.78
N SER A 300 -4.41 15.81 -4.63
CA SER A 300 -5.78 15.43 -4.31
C SER A 300 -6.22 16.10 -3.01
N PHE A 301 -7.27 16.91 -3.08
CA PHE A 301 -7.86 17.62 -1.93
C PHE A 301 -9.39 17.60 -1.98
N ALA A 302 -9.96 16.52 -2.52
CA ALA A 302 -11.40 16.29 -2.60
C ALA A 302 -12.10 16.39 -1.23
N PHE A 303 -13.41 16.60 -1.24
CA PHE A 303 -14.27 16.63 -0.04
C PHE A 303 -13.85 17.69 1.00
N ASN A 304 -13.25 18.80 0.58
CA ASN A 304 -13.00 19.96 1.42
C ASN A 304 -13.98 21.09 1.08
N PRO A 305 -14.42 21.92 2.05
CA PRO A 305 -15.40 22.97 1.86
C PRO A 305 -14.82 24.20 1.13
N ILE A 306 -14.59 24.08 -0.17
CA ILE A 306 -13.94 25.11 -0.99
C ILE A 306 -14.98 25.78 -1.89
N THR A 307 -14.87 27.11 -2.03
CA THR A 307 -15.68 27.87 -2.96
C THR A 307 -15.02 28.02 -4.34
N MET A 308 -15.82 28.33 -5.36
CA MET A 308 -15.32 28.50 -6.73
C MET A 308 -14.26 29.62 -6.88
N PRO A 309 -14.36 30.80 -6.22
CA PRO A 309 -13.33 31.83 -6.30
C PRO A 309 -11.94 31.34 -5.86
N VAL A 310 -11.87 30.62 -4.74
CA VAL A 310 -10.60 30.10 -4.22
C VAL A 310 -10.06 28.97 -5.11
N LEU A 311 -10.94 28.13 -5.64
CA LEU A 311 -10.55 27.09 -6.57
C LEU A 311 -9.94 27.66 -7.86
N LYS A 312 -10.52 28.75 -8.41
CA LYS A 312 -9.96 29.48 -9.55
C LYS A 312 -8.59 30.10 -9.24
N SER A 313 -8.46 30.74 -8.07
CA SER A 313 -7.21 31.31 -7.62
C SER A 313 -6.12 30.24 -7.51
N LEU A 314 -6.44 29.10 -6.91
CA LEU A 314 -5.53 27.96 -6.82
C LEU A 314 -5.09 27.48 -8.21
N LEU A 315 -6.04 27.26 -9.13
CA LEU A 315 -5.72 26.82 -10.50
C LEU A 315 -4.72 27.78 -11.17
N GLN A 316 -4.93 29.08 -11.09
CA GLN A 316 -4.02 30.08 -11.66
C GLN A 316 -2.58 29.91 -11.16
N HIS A 317 -2.39 29.64 -9.87
CA HIS A 317 -1.05 29.44 -9.30
C HIS A 317 -0.46 28.08 -9.70
N LEU A 318 -1.27 27.03 -9.74
CA LEU A 318 -0.81 25.67 -10.07
C LEU A 318 -0.45 25.49 -11.56
N THR A 319 -0.91 26.36 -12.47
CA THR A 319 -0.53 26.29 -13.89
C THR A 319 0.97 26.45 -14.11
N SER A 320 1.70 27.09 -13.20
CA SER A 320 3.17 27.20 -13.24
C SER A 320 3.91 25.89 -12.92
N LEU A 321 3.25 24.93 -12.26
CA LEU A 321 3.84 23.66 -11.86
C LEU A 321 3.84 22.67 -13.04
N MET A 322 4.89 22.66 -13.85
CA MET A 322 4.94 21.90 -15.11
C MET A 322 4.86 20.38 -14.93
N LYS A 323 5.28 19.85 -13.78
CA LYS A 323 5.20 18.42 -13.46
C LYS A 323 3.83 17.98 -12.99
N LEU A 324 2.99 18.91 -12.51
CA LEU A 324 1.65 18.61 -12.03
C LEU A 324 0.74 18.22 -13.21
N LYS A 325 0.27 16.97 -13.20
CA LYS A 325 -0.54 16.39 -14.29
C LYS A 325 -1.95 16.04 -13.82
N HIS A 326 -2.13 15.71 -12.55
CA HIS A 326 -3.41 15.25 -12.02
C HIS A 326 -3.79 16.07 -10.79
N VAL A 327 -4.95 16.70 -10.85
CA VAL A 327 -5.55 17.41 -9.72
C VAL A 327 -6.95 16.84 -9.47
N ILE A 328 -7.17 16.33 -8.27
CA ILE A 328 -8.50 15.89 -7.82
C ILE A 328 -9.00 16.94 -6.84
N TYR A 329 -9.98 17.73 -7.29
CA TYR A 329 -10.49 18.88 -6.55
C TYR A 329 -11.86 18.59 -5.92
N PRO A 330 -12.22 19.30 -4.83
CA PRO A 330 -13.54 19.18 -4.24
C PRO A 330 -14.60 19.82 -5.14
N VAL A 331 -15.78 19.23 -5.20
CA VAL A 331 -16.94 19.91 -5.77
C VAL A 331 -17.19 21.18 -4.94
N PRO A 332 -17.22 22.38 -5.57
CA PRO A 332 -17.46 23.63 -4.84
C PRO A 332 -18.78 23.63 -4.07
N VAL A 333 -18.76 24.18 -2.87
CA VAL A 333 -19.89 24.11 -1.92
C VAL A 333 -21.22 24.60 -2.50
N HIS A 334 -21.22 25.56 -3.43
CA HIS A 334 -22.43 26.10 -4.07
C HIS A 334 -23.11 25.11 -5.05
N CYS A 335 -22.42 24.00 -5.39
CA CYS A 335 -23.00 22.93 -6.21
C CYS A 335 -23.84 21.96 -5.40
N TYR A 336 -23.85 22.05 -4.08
CA TYR A 336 -24.71 21.26 -3.22
C TYR A 336 -25.95 22.03 -2.78
N GLU A 337 -27.06 21.33 -2.55
CA GLU A 337 -28.23 21.89 -1.90
C GLU A 337 -27.82 22.34 -0.48
N GLU A 338 -28.34 23.48 -0.02
CA GLU A 338 -28.02 24.09 1.28
C GLU A 338 -26.52 24.36 1.56
N TRP A 339 -25.67 24.24 0.55
CA TRP A 339 -24.20 24.45 0.64
C TRP A 339 -23.49 23.48 1.60
N ILE A 340 -24.10 22.33 1.86
CA ILE A 340 -23.58 21.28 2.72
C ILE A 340 -22.95 20.19 1.84
N ILE A 341 -21.66 19.91 2.08
CA ILE A 341 -20.93 18.82 1.41
C ILE A 341 -21.63 17.48 1.72
N HIS A 342 -21.79 16.64 0.73
CA HIS A 342 -22.50 15.36 0.77
C HIS A 342 -24.04 15.47 0.77
N ASP A 343 -24.58 16.68 0.59
CA ASP A 343 -25.97 16.83 0.27
C ASP A 343 -26.24 16.61 -1.23
N ARG A 344 -27.47 16.78 -1.68
CA ARG A 344 -27.86 16.56 -3.07
C ARG A 344 -27.05 17.45 -4.01
N LEU A 345 -26.36 16.82 -4.96
CA LEU A 345 -25.50 17.48 -5.93
C LEU A 345 -26.31 18.04 -7.11
N ASP A 346 -26.16 19.33 -7.37
CA ASP A 346 -26.66 19.99 -8.59
C ASP A 346 -25.65 19.73 -9.75
N ARG A 347 -26.00 18.78 -10.59
CA ARG A 347 -25.15 18.36 -11.72
C ARG A 347 -24.99 19.46 -12.78
N GLN A 348 -25.94 20.37 -12.93
CA GLN A 348 -25.82 21.46 -13.86
C GLN A 348 -24.76 22.46 -13.39
N LYS A 349 -24.84 22.88 -12.13
CA LYS A 349 -23.80 23.75 -11.54
C LYS A 349 -22.41 23.11 -11.61
N LEU A 350 -22.32 21.80 -11.35
CA LEU A 350 -21.04 21.09 -11.48
C LEU A 350 -20.52 21.11 -12.92
N ALA A 351 -21.36 20.91 -13.93
CA ALA A 351 -20.95 20.99 -15.33
C ALA A 351 -20.46 22.41 -15.70
N GLU A 352 -21.12 23.46 -15.18
CA GLU A 352 -20.67 24.84 -15.36
C GLU A 352 -19.29 25.10 -14.72
N VAL A 353 -19.05 24.55 -13.52
CA VAL A 353 -17.73 24.59 -12.84
C VAL A 353 -16.68 23.91 -13.70
N GLN A 354 -16.94 22.71 -14.18
CA GLN A 354 -16.01 21.94 -15.02
C GLN A 354 -15.66 22.71 -16.29
N ALA A 355 -16.65 23.24 -17.00
CA ALA A 355 -16.43 24.01 -18.20
C ALA A 355 -15.58 25.28 -17.95
N GLN A 356 -15.80 25.97 -16.82
CA GLN A 356 -14.99 27.14 -16.45
C GLN A 356 -13.54 26.77 -16.15
N LEU A 357 -13.29 25.68 -15.42
CA LEU A 357 -11.93 25.24 -15.11
C LEU A 357 -11.20 24.74 -16.36
N GLU A 358 -11.87 24.01 -17.25
CA GLU A 358 -11.31 23.60 -18.55
C GLU A 358 -10.94 24.81 -19.42
N ALA A 359 -11.79 25.82 -19.51
CA ALA A 359 -11.51 27.05 -20.23
C ALA A 359 -10.25 27.77 -19.66
N MET A 360 -10.10 27.79 -18.34
CA MET A 360 -8.90 28.39 -17.69
C MET A 360 -7.65 27.58 -17.99
N LEU A 361 -7.70 26.25 -17.97
CA LEU A 361 -6.56 25.37 -18.32
C LEU A 361 -6.16 25.57 -19.79
N HIS A 362 -7.13 25.63 -20.68
CA HIS A 362 -6.89 25.89 -22.10
C HIS A 362 -6.24 27.27 -22.30
N GLY A 363 -6.77 28.31 -21.65
CA GLY A 363 -6.20 29.67 -21.70
C GLY A 363 -4.79 29.76 -21.14
N ALA A 364 -4.44 28.92 -20.16
CA ALA A 364 -3.10 28.80 -19.60
C ALA A 364 -2.17 27.84 -20.38
N GLN A 365 -2.63 27.29 -21.51
CA GLN A 365 -1.93 26.28 -22.33
C GLN A 365 -1.53 25.02 -21.54
N ARG A 366 -2.34 24.62 -20.52
CA ARG A 366 -2.11 23.47 -19.66
C ARG A 366 -3.09 22.31 -19.96
N ASN A 367 -3.27 22.00 -21.26
CA ASN A 367 -4.09 20.88 -21.73
C ASN A 367 -3.54 19.50 -21.28
N ASP A 368 -2.32 19.48 -20.80
CA ASP A 368 -1.64 18.31 -20.23
C ASP A 368 -2.04 18.02 -18.79
N MET A 369 -2.69 18.97 -18.10
CA MET A 369 -3.14 18.85 -16.72
C MET A 369 -4.61 18.42 -16.68
N LYS A 370 -4.87 17.30 -15.98
CA LYS A 370 -6.23 16.79 -15.77
C LYS A 370 -6.76 17.24 -14.41
N TRP A 371 -7.88 17.97 -14.45
CA TRP A 371 -8.64 18.35 -13.27
C TRP A 371 -9.93 17.53 -13.23
N VAL A 372 -10.09 16.77 -12.15
CA VAL A 372 -11.23 15.87 -11.96
C VAL A 372 -11.90 16.17 -10.63
N SER A 373 -13.20 16.35 -10.63
CA SER A 373 -13.98 16.42 -9.39
C SER A 373 -14.27 15.00 -8.90
N CYS A 374 -14.11 14.77 -7.60
CA CYS A 374 -14.60 13.57 -6.96
C CYS A 374 -16.02 13.86 -6.45
N SER A 375 -17.01 13.36 -7.16
CA SER A 375 -18.38 13.16 -6.65
C SER A 375 -18.48 11.67 -6.34
N GLU A 376 -18.99 11.33 -5.18
CA GLU A 376 -19.17 9.92 -4.74
C GLU A 376 -19.62 8.98 -5.84
#